data_1fa0e0cd85cefd933d25d1e24fbc2733
#
_entry.id   1fa0e0cd85cefd933d25d1e24fbc2733
#
_cell.length_a   1.000
_cell.length_b   1.000
_cell.length_c   1.000
_cell.angle_alpha   90.00
_cell.angle_beta   90.00
_cell.angle_gamma   90.00
#
_symmetry.space_group_name_H-M   'P 1'
#
loop_
_entity.id
_entity.type
_entity.pdbx_description
1 polymer ?
#
loop_
_entity_poly.entity_id
_entity_poly.type
_entity_poly.pdbx_seq_one_letter_code
_entity_poly.pdbx_strand_id
1 'polypeptide(L)'
;MSLRYVRDFKGFAGIRIEADDIGSADDPSIVLLHGFGQTRKVWEDVAIGLEQAGRHVINVDLRGHGGSEWPSDARYDFTAYVEDLRAVLGQMRTRPVVVAASHSAWIATMALAEDAATLASGLIFVDPPADHAAGSMRAAAERMSAALGQGLNRADYDNAIFAAFDAHDIGEALTEAAAHIGLPSLVIRGALGQIELDAAQPGFVESLPNVESIDVDGGGLLIVAERAETFNGLLIDFLERKQPRFIPEYRSGSDARTLRDAMGCFATGVT
;
A
#
# COMPACT_ATOMS: atom_id res chain seq x y z
N MET A 1 17.54 16.38 -6.77
CA MET A 1 16.46 17.08 -6.07
C MET A 1 15.21 16.27 -6.33
N SER A 2 14.65 15.63 -5.30
CA SER A 2 13.45 14.80 -5.42
C SER A 2 12.29 15.68 -5.94
N LEU A 3 11.60 15.20 -6.99
CA LEU A 3 10.37 15.83 -7.46
C LEU A 3 9.26 15.40 -6.51
N ARG A 4 8.72 16.33 -5.74
CA ARG A 4 7.55 16.11 -4.88
C ARG A 4 6.56 17.22 -5.14
N TYR A 5 5.33 16.86 -5.45
CA TYR A 5 4.22 17.78 -5.60
C TYR A 5 2.92 17.15 -5.09
N VAL A 6 1.95 18.00 -4.77
CA VAL A 6 0.61 17.54 -4.40
C VAL A 6 -0.18 17.27 -5.67
N ARG A 7 -0.85 16.12 -5.72
CA ARG A 7 -1.70 15.69 -6.83
C ARG A 7 -3.09 15.36 -6.34
N ASP A 8 -4.08 15.83 -7.10
CA ASP A 8 -5.48 15.50 -6.88
C ASP A 8 -5.92 14.37 -7.82
N PHE A 9 -6.62 13.40 -7.25
CA PHE A 9 -7.35 12.36 -7.98
C PHE A 9 -8.84 12.59 -7.82
N LYS A 10 -9.60 12.20 -8.82
CA LYS A 10 -11.06 12.19 -8.75
C LYS A 10 -11.51 10.85 -8.19
N GLY A 11 -11.97 10.83 -6.94
CA GLY A 11 -12.53 9.66 -6.28
C GLY A 11 -14.00 9.40 -6.63
N PHE A 12 -14.60 8.46 -5.91
CA PHE A 12 -16.01 8.07 -6.06
C PHE A 12 -16.95 9.27 -5.82
N ALA A 13 -17.98 9.35 -6.64
CA ALA A 13 -18.93 10.46 -6.66
C ALA A 13 -18.28 11.85 -6.92
N GLY A 14 -17.04 11.86 -7.45
CA GLY A 14 -16.33 13.08 -7.83
C GLY A 14 -15.60 13.76 -6.68
N ILE A 15 -15.52 13.14 -5.50
CA ILE A 15 -14.76 13.64 -4.35
C ILE A 15 -13.28 13.81 -4.72
N ARG A 16 -12.63 14.84 -4.17
CA ARG A 16 -11.19 15.05 -4.36
C ARG A 16 -10.38 14.20 -3.38
N ILE A 17 -9.51 13.36 -3.91
CA ILE A 17 -8.53 12.58 -3.17
C ILE A 17 -7.16 13.18 -3.39
N GLU A 18 -6.54 13.69 -2.33
CA GLU A 18 -5.23 14.33 -2.37
C GLU A 18 -4.11 13.31 -2.07
N ALA A 19 -3.01 13.44 -2.79
CA ALA A 19 -1.82 12.62 -2.57
C ALA A 19 -0.55 13.43 -2.78
N ASP A 20 0.54 13.00 -2.13
CA ASP A 20 1.88 13.40 -2.55
C ASP A 20 2.31 12.48 -3.71
N ASP A 21 2.76 13.09 -4.79
CA ASP A 21 3.34 12.43 -5.97
C ASP A 21 4.85 12.67 -5.92
N ILE A 22 5.63 11.60 -5.73
CA ILE A 22 7.05 11.67 -5.36
C ILE A 22 7.86 10.79 -6.32
N GLY A 23 8.93 11.32 -6.87
CA GLY A 23 9.84 10.61 -7.78
C GLY A 23 9.44 10.74 -9.25
N SER A 24 9.98 9.88 -10.09
CA SER A 24 9.75 9.89 -11.54
C SER A 24 8.56 9.02 -11.92
N ALA A 25 7.63 9.54 -12.71
CA ALA A 25 6.50 8.78 -13.22
C ALA A 25 6.89 7.65 -14.21
N ASP A 26 8.16 7.58 -14.60
CA ASP A 26 8.71 6.50 -15.44
C ASP A 26 9.22 5.32 -14.59
N ASP A 27 9.38 5.51 -13.29
CA ASP A 27 9.76 4.46 -12.35
C ASP A 27 8.56 3.57 -11.96
N PRO A 28 8.78 2.32 -11.51
CA PRO A 28 7.71 1.46 -11.02
C PRO A 28 6.95 2.10 -9.87
N SER A 29 5.62 2.16 -10.01
CA SER A 29 4.76 2.93 -9.12
C SER A 29 4.34 2.16 -7.87
N ILE A 30 4.19 2.88 -6.77
CA ILE A 30 3.68 2.40 -5.48
C ILE A 30 2.59 3.36 -5.00
N VAL A 31 1.49 2.82 -4.49
CA VAL A 31 0.44 3.58 -3.81
C VAL A 31 0.47 3.23 -2.33
N LEU A 32 0.60 4.23 -1.46
CA LEU A 32 0.62 4.08 -0.01
C LEU A 32 -0.72 4.54 0.58
N LEU A 33 -1.35 3.67 1.39
CA LEU A 33 -2.62 3.91 2.07
C LEU A 33 -2.42 3.82 3.58
N HIS A 34 -2.71 4.90 4.28
CA HIS A 34 -2.63 4.96 5.75
C HIS A 34 -3.83 4.28 6.43
N GLY A 35 -3.73 3.97 7.72
CA GLY A 35 -4.83 3.49 8.55
C GLY A 35 -5.81 4.61 8.93
N PHE A 36 -7.03 4.24 9.33
CA PHE A 36 -8.03 5.22 9.78
C PHE A 36 -7.56 6.04 10.98
N GLY A 37 -7.89 7.34 10.97
CA GLY A 37 -7.43 8.30 11.97
C GLY A 37 -6.00 8.78 11.79
N GLN A 38 -5.32 8.35 10.73
CA GLN A 38 -3.99 8.79 10.32
C GLN A 38 -4.10 9.69 9.07
N THR A 39 -2.95 10.11 8.57
CA THR A 39 -2.81 10.79 7.28
C THR A 39 -1.61 10.22 6.53
N ARG A 40 -1.44 10.60 5.27
CA ARG A 40 -0.28 10.24 4.46
C ARG A 40 1.07 10.54 5.12
N LYS A 41 1.10 11.43 6.12
CA LYS A 41 2.33 11.79 6.87
C LYS A 41 2.97 10.58 7.56
N VAL A 42 2.19 9.55 7.93
CA VAL A 42 2.74 8.34 8.55
C VAL A 42 3.73 7.61 7.64
N TRP A 43 3.61 7.82 6.34
CA TRP A 43 4.45 7.22 5.31
C TRP A 43 5.63 8.09 4.85
N GLU A 44 5.85 9.27 5.44
CA GLU A 44 6.80 10.25 4.90
C GLU A 44 8.21 9.68 4.73
N ASP A 45 8.77 9.04 5.76
CA ASP A 45 10.09 8.44 5.73
C ASP A 45 10.16 7.23 4.77
N VAL A 46 9.09 6.45 4.71
CA VAL A 46 8.97 5.33 3.77
C VAL A 46 8.94 5.81 2.33
N ALA A 47 8.15 6.84 2.05
CA ALA A 47 8.03 7.41 0.72
C ALA A 47 9.37 7.98 0.20
N ILE A 48 10.13 8.63 1.10
CA ILE A 48 11.49 9.12 0.80
C ILE A 48 12.44 7.94 0.51
N GLY A 49 12.39 6.89 1.33
CA GLY A 49 13.23 5.70 1.13
C GLY A 49 12.91 4.97 -0.19
N LEU A 50 11.64 4.88 -0.54
CA LEU A 50 11.20 4.29 -1.81
C LEU A 50 11.63 5.12 -3.02
N GLU A 51 11.51 6.45 -2.95
CA GLU A 51 11.98 7.34 -4.01
C GLU A 51 13.50 7.20 -4.22
N GLN A 52 14.28 7.18 -3.13
CA GLN A 52 15.72 6.95 -3.20
C GLN A 52 16.06 5.57 -3.77
N ALA A 53 15.20 4.59 -3.57
CA ALA A 53 15.29 3.27 -4.19
C ALA A 53 14.79 3.25 -5.65
N GLY A 54 14.49 4.40 -6.28
CA GLY A 54 14.04 4.53 -7.67
C GLY A 54 12.62 4.02 -7.87
N ARG A 55 11.70 4.39 -6.98
CA ARG A 55 10.27 4.11 -7.09
C ARG A 55 9.49 5.42 -7.24
N HIS A 56 8.43 5.37 -8.02
CA HIS A 56 7.44 6.43 -8.09
C HIS A 56 6.38 6.21 -7.03
N VAL A 57 6.18 7.14 -6.11
CA VAL A 57 5.32 6.97 -4.94
C VAL A 57 4.13 7.91 -5.01
N ILE A 58 2.93 7.36 -4.90
CA ILE A 58 1.69 8.08 -4.67
C ILE A 58 1.25 7.81 -3.23
N ASN A 59 1.45 8.81 -2.37
CA ASN A 59 1.14 8.72 -0.95
C ASN A 59 -0.19 9.41 -0.65
N VAL A 60 -1.24 8.65 -0.43
CA VAL A 60 -2.65 9.09 -0.47
C VAL A 60 -3.17 9.44 0.92
N ASP A 61 -3.91 10.56 1.03
CA ASP A 61 -4.87 10.75 2.11
C ASP A 61 -6.22 10.14 1.71
N LEU A 62 -6.78 9.26 2.54
CA LEU A 62 -8.11 8.69 2.32
C LEU A 62 -9.19 9.79 2.44
N ARG A 63 -10.39 9.56 1.86
CA ARG A 63 -11.53 10.46 2.08
C ARG A 63 -11.73 10.76 3.57
N GLY A 64 -12.07 11.99 3.89
CA GLY A 64 -12.26 12.42 5.28
C GLY A 64 -11.01 12.52 6.12
N HIS A 65 -9.81 12.42 5.49
CA HIS A 65 -8.52 12.55 6.15
C HIS A 65 -7.63 13.58 5.46
N GLY A 66 -6.76 14.20 6.24
CA GLY A 66 -5.72 15.10 5.78
C GLY A 66 -6.18 16.13 4.76
N GLY A 67 -5.51 16.17 3.62
CA GLY A 67 -5.80 17.09 2.52
C GLY A 67 -6.93 16.64 1.60
N SER A 68 -7.39 15.37 1.67
CA SER A 68 -8.52 14.90 0.88
C SER A 68 -9.83 15.55 1.29
N GLU A 69 -10.81 15.52 0.40
CA GLU A 69 -12.11 16.10 0.68
C GLU A 69 -12.85 15.39 1.81
N TRP A 70 -13.53 16.16 2.64
CA TRP A 70 -14.40 15.73 3.72
C TRP A 70 -15.85 15.93 3.25
N PRO A 71 -16.52 14.88 2.79
CA PRO A 71 -17.83 15.00 2.18
C PRO A 71 -18.85 15.55 3.16
N SER A 72 -19.59 16.58 2.74
CA SER A 72 -20.58 17.28 3.58
C SER A 72 -21.78 16.40 3.93
N ASP A 73 -22.03 15.33 3.17
CA ASP A 73 -23.06 14.31 3.42
C ASP A 73 -22.58 13.17 4.32
N ALA A 74 -21.34 13.28 4.83
CA ALA A 74 -20.68 12.29 5.68
C ALA A 74 -20.69 10.85 5.08
N ARG A 75 -20.57 10.75 3.75
CA ARG A 75 -20.49 9.45 3.05
C ARG A 75 -19.14 8.79 3.28
N TYR A 76 -19.06 8.03 4.35
CA TYR A 76 -17.88 7.27 4.79
C TYR A 76 -18.14 5.77 4.86
N ASP A 77 -19.15 5.27 4.12
CA ASP A 77 -19.40 3.83 4.03
C ASP A 77 -18.22 3.10 3.36
N PHE A 78 -18.10 1.82 3.67
CA PHE A 78 -16.99 0.98 3.19
C PHE A 78 -16.88 0.98 1.67
N THR A 79 -18.02 0.90 0.98
CA THR A 79 -18.06 0.91 -0.49
C THR A 79 -17.47 2.19 -1.07
N ALA A 80 -17.70 3.32 -0.43
CA ALA A 80 -17.15 4.59 -0.89
C ALA A 80 -15.62 4.63 -0.85
N TYR A 81 -14.98 4.04 0.17
CA TYR A 81 -13.51 3.89 0.22
C TYR A 81 -12.98 2.92 -0.83
N VAL A 82 -13.67 1.81 -1.03
CA VAL A 82 -13.30 0.82 -2.07
C VAL A 82 -13.33 1.47 -3.46
N GLU A 83 -14.39 2.20 -3.78
CA GLU A 83 -14.53 2.86 -5.07
C GLU A 83 -13.57 4.06 -5.23
N ASP A 84 -13.18 4.74 -4.15
CA ASP A 84 -12.11 5.74 -4.22
C ASP A 84 -10.79 5.12 -4.65
N LEU A 85 -10.42 3.99 -4.03
CA LEU A 85 -9.18 3.32 -4.38
C LEU A 85 -9.21 2.82 -5.83
N ARG A 86 -10.30 2.22 -6.28
CA ARG A 86 -10.49 1.82 -7.69
C ARG A 86 -10.31 3.02 -8.63
N ALA A 87 -10.91 4.15 -8.28
CA ALA A 87 -10.82 5.38 -9.06
C ALA A 87 -9.38 5.94 -9.09
N VAL A 88 -8.67 5.93 -7.98
CA VAL A 88 -7.25 6.34 -7.92
C VAL A 88 -6.38 5.42 -8.79
N LEU A 89 -6.51 4.09 -8.63
CA LEU A 89 -5.76 3.11 -9.41
C LEU A 89 -6.04 3.22 -10.92
N GLY A 90 -7.30 3.45 -11.30
CA GLY A 90 -7.71 3.65 -12.69
C GLY A 90 -7.15 4.93 -13.34
N GLN A 91 -6.68 5.91 -12.55
CA GLN A 91 -6.04 7.13 -13.03
C GLN A 91 -4.50 7.03 -13.05
N MET A 92 -3.94 5.90 -12.62
CA MET A 92 -2.49 5.66 -12.69
C MET A 92 -2.07 5.31 -14.12
N ARG A 93 -0.86 5.73 -14.52
CA ARG A 93 -0.28 5.40 -15.83
C ARG A 93 0.20 3.95 -15.91
N THR A 94 0.58 3.39 -14.78
CA THR A 94 1.11 2.03 -14.64
C THR A 94 0.37 1.34 -13.50
N ARG A 95 0.41 0.02 -13.48
CA ARG A 95 -0.15 -0.78 -12.37
C ARG A 95 0.78 -0.70 -11.16
N PRO A 96 0.41 -0.01 -10.08
CA PRO A 96 1.27 0.13 -8.90
C PRO A 96 1.29 -1.14 -8.06
N VAL A 97 2.27 -1.24 -7.16
CA VAL A 97 2.13 -2.04 -5.95
C VAL A 97 1.31 -1.24 -4.95
N VAL A 98 0.27 -1.83 -4.37
CA VAL A 98 -0.55 -1.20 -3.33
C VAL A 98 -0.02 -1.61 -1.96
N VAL A 99 0.33 -0.63 -1.13
CA VAL A 99 0.75 -0.82 0.27
C VAL A 99 -0.35 -0.27 1.16
N ALA A 100 -0.95 -1.10 1.98
CA ALA A 100 -2.11 -0.73 2.79
C ALA A 100 -1.90 -1.08 4.27
N ALA A 101 -2.00 -0.08 5.15
CA ALA A 101 -1.86 -0.23 6.59
C ALA A 101 -3.21 -0.45 7.27
N SER A 102 -3.23 -1.35 8.26
CA SER A 102 -4.39 -1.58 9.12
C SER A 102 -5.67 -1.84 8.30
N HIS A 103 -6.78 -1.18 8.60
CA HIS A 103 -8.08 -1.35 7.92
C HIS A 103 -8.06 -1.00 6.42
N SER A 104 -7.05 -0.25 5.94
CA SER A 104 -6.87 -0.05 4.50
C SER A 104 -6.56 -1.34 3.75
N ALA A 105 -6.11 -2.40 4.46
CA ALA A 105 -5.96 -3.73 3.89
C ALA A 105 -7.31 -4.30 3.42
N TRP A 106 -8.41 -4.07 4.16
CA TRP A 106 -9.75 -4.48 3.75
C TRP A 106 -10.20 -3.74 2.50
N ILE A 107 -9.96 -2.42 2.47
CA ILE A 107 -10.28 -1.58 1.30
C ILE A 107 -9.53 -2.08 0.07
N ALA A 108 -8.22 -2.33 0.20
CA ALA A 108 -7.38 -2.80 -0.90
C ALA A 108 -7.82 -4.19 -1.38
N THR A 109 -8.15 -5.12 -0.47
CA THR A 109 -8.65 -6.44 -0.81
C THR A 109 -9.93 -6.34 -1.64
N MET A 110 -10.93 -5.61 -1.17
CA MET A 110 -12.20 -5.47 -1.90
C MET A 110 -12.07 -4.67 -3.20
N ALA A 111 -11.20 -3.68 -3.25
CA ALA A 111 -10.95 -2.92 -4.47
C ALA A 111 -10.33 -3.78 -5.58
N LEU A 112 -9.50 -4.75 -5.20
CA LEU A 112 -8.77 -5.62 -6.13
C LEU A 112 -9.48 -6.96 -6.42
N ALA A 113 -10.56 -7.29 -5.71
CA ALA A 113 -11.23 -8.60 -5.78
C ALA A 113 -11.62 -9.03 -7.20
N GLU A 114 -12.13 -8.11 -8.01
CA GLU A 114 -12.70 -8.43 -9.33
C GLU A 114 -11.66 -8.38 -10.45
N ASP A 115 -10.68 -7.48 -10.37
CA ASP A 115 -9.74 -7.22 -11.48
C ASP A 115 -8.35 -6.80 -11.00
N ALA A 116 -7.79 -7.59 -10.07
CA ALA A 116 -6.51 -7.31 -9.45
C ALA A 116 -5.39 -7.10 -10.49
N ALA A 117 -5.32 -7.96 -11.49
CA ALA A 117 -4.24 -7.94 -12.49
C ALA A 117 -4.26 -6.72 -13.41
N THR A 118 -5.40 -6.05 -13.56
CA THR A 118 -5.52 -4.80 -14.33
C THR A 118 -5.19 -3.58 -13.48
N LEU A 119 -5.56 -3.61 -12.19
CA LEU A 119 -5.45 -2.45 -11.31
C LEU A 119 -4.10 -2.34 -10.59
N ALA A 120 -3.46 -3.48 -10.27
CA ALA A 120 -2.23 -3.51 -9.50
C ALA A 120 -1.24 -4.55 -10.02
N SER A 121 0.01 -4.47 -9.56
CA SER A 121 1.07 -5.42 -9.89
C SER A 121 1.56 -6.21 -8.67
N GLY A 122 1.18 -5.79 -7.46
CA GLY A 122 1.49 -6.44 -6.19
C GLY A 122 0.68 -5.82 -5.05
N LEU A 123 0.66 -6.50 -3.92
CA LEU A 123 -0.10 -6.10 -2.74
C LEU A 123 0.71 -6.30 -1.48
N ILE A 124 0.76 -5.28 -0.62
CA ILE A 124 1.50 -5.34 0.64
C ILE A 124 0.60 -4.85 1.76
N PHE A 125 0.41 -5.68 2.76
CA PHE A 125 -0.33 -5.32 3.96
C PHE A 125 0.61 -5.09 5.14
N VAL A 126 0.32 -4.06 5.91
CA VAL A 126 1.06 -3.69 7.11
C VAL A 126 0.11 -3.69 8.30
N ASP A 127 0.38 -4.58 9.25
CA ASP A 127 -0.46 -4.80 10.43
C ASP A 127 -1.97 -4.89 10.09
N PRO A 128 -2.36 -5.76 9.12
CA PRO A 128 -3.76 -5.90 8.76
C PRO A 128 -4.53 -6.48 9.95
N PRO A 129 -5.71 -5.92 10.31
CA PRO A 129 -6.53 -6.49 11.36
C PRO A 129 -7.18 -7.77 10.89
N ALA A 130 -7.56 -8.64 11.84
CA ALA A 130 -8.41 -9.77 11.53
C ALA A 130 -9.79 -9.29 11.02
N ASP A 131 -10.43 -10.13 10.19
CA ASP A 131 -11.71 -9.85 9.53
C ASP A 131 -12.90 -9.66 10.49
N HIS A 132 -12.78 -10.08 11.74
CA HIS A 132 -13.78 -9.91 12.80
C HIS A 132 -13.20 -9.24 14.04
N ALA A 133 -12.32 -8.26 13.85
CA ALA A 133 -11.76 -7.51 14.97
C ALA A 133 -12.89 -6.95 15.84
N ALA A 134 -13.16 -7.63 16.94
CA ALA A 134 -14.11 -7.23 17.97
C ALA A 134 -13.60 -5.98 18.68
N GLY A 135 -13.78 -4.84 18.08
CA GLY A 135 -13.37 -3.56 18.64
C GLY A 135 -13.69 -2.45 17.67
N SER A 136 -14.19 -1.33 18.17
CA SER A 136 -14.48 -0.21 17.30
C SER A 136 -13.19 0.23 16.60
N MET A 137 -13.27 0.54 15.31
CA MET A 137 -12.18 1.18 14.55
C MET A 137 -11.62 2.42 15.26
N ARG A 138 -12.50 3.14 15.98
CA ARG A 138 -12.09 4.24 16.85
C ARG A 138 -11.10 3.77 17.91
N ALA A 139 -11.36 2.66 18.61
CA ALA A 139 -10.45 2.15 19.63
C ALA A 139 -9.10 1.70 19.03
N ALA A 140 -9.09 1.14 17.82
CA ALA A 140 -7.87 0.83 17.10
C ALA A 140 -7.08 2.09 16.74
N ALA A 141 -7.73 3.12 16.21
CA ALA A 141 -7.12 4.40 15.88
C ALA A 141 -6.59 5.13 17.14
N GLU A 142 -7.32 5.06 18.26
CA GLU A 142 -6.88 5.62 19.56
C GLU A 142 -5.63 4.91 20.09
N ARG A 143 -5.57 3.58 20.01
CA ARG A 143 -4.37 2.81 20.39
C ARG A 143 -3.17 3.16 19.51
N MET A 144 -3.35 3.23 18.20
CA MET A 144 -2.29 3.61 17.28
C MET A 144 -1.77 5.03 17.53
N SER A 145 -2.67 5.98 17.80
CA SER A 145 -2.28 7.36 18.10
C SER A 145 -1.56 7.48 19.45
N ALA A 146 -1.97 6.70 20.44
CA ALA A 146 -1.29 6.63 21.74
C ALA A 146 0.13 6.06 21.61
N ALA A 147 0.32 5.04 20.77
CA ALA A 147 1.63 4.46 20.48
C ALA A 147 2.59 5.45 19.80
N LEU A 148 2.06 6.39 19.00
CA LEU A 148 2.84 7.50 18.42
C LEU A 148 3.18 8.62 19.43
N GLY A 149 2.73 8.50 20.71
CA GLY A 149 2.85 9.58 21.69
C GLY A 149 2.03 10.83 21.32
N GLN A 150 1.12 10.71 20.38
CA GLN A 150 0.23 11.77 19.88
C GLN A 150 -1.21 11.36 20.18
N GLY A 151 -2.01 12.24 20.76
CA GLY A 151 -3.46 12.03 20.78
C GLY A 151 -4.00 12.09 19.35
N LEU A 152 -5.14 11.43 19.09
CA LEU A 152 -5.86 11.61 17.82
C LEU A 152 -6.05 13.11 17.57
N ASN A 153 -5.42 13.64 16.53
CA ASN A 153 -5.56 15.03 16.16
C ASN A 153 -6.84 15.19 15.31
N ARG A 154 -7.88 15.76 15.89
CA ARG A 154 -9.16 16.00 15.22
C ARG A 154 -9.06 16.93 13.99
N ALA A 155 -7.93 17.58 13.79
CA ALA A 155 -7.66 18.36 12.59
C ALA A 155 -7.24 17.48 11.39
N ASP A 156 -6.88 16.21 11.63
CA ASP A 156 -6.35 15.32 10.59
C ASP A 156 -7.41 14.39 9.99
N TYR A 157 -8.62 14.29 10.59
CA TYR A 157 -9.70 13.44 10.08
C TYR A 157 -11.09 13.85 10.59
N ASP A 158 -12.14 13.51 9.84
CA ASP A 158 -13.53 13.70 10.25
C ASP A 158 -13.96 12.58 11.23
N ASN A 159 -14.48 12.98 12.41
CA ASN A 159 -14.98 12.01 13.40
C ASN A 159 -16.15 11.15 12.91
N ALA A 160 -16.88 11.61 11.90
CA ALA A 160 -18.00 10.88 11.32
C ALA A 160 -17.56 9.57 10.65
N ILE A 161 -16.27 9.43 10.27
CA ILE A 161 -15.74 8.20 9.66
C ILE A 161 -15.97 6.97 10.55
N PHE A 162 -15.83 7.11 11.87
CA PHE A 162 -15.97 5.99 12.81
C PHE A 162 -17.42 5.56 13.07
N ALA A 163 -18.37 6.42 12.74
CA ALA A 163 -19.79 6.10 12.88
C ALA A 163 -20.38 5.50 11.59
N ALA A 164 -19.86 5.93 10.45
CA ALA A 164 -20.35 5.53 9.14
C ALA A 164 -19.69 4.26 8.62
N PHE A 165 -18.45 4.01 9.03
CA PHE A 165 -17.74 2.76 8.75
C PHE A 165 -18.15 1.71 9.79
N ASP A 166 -19.42 1.37 9.84
CA ASP A 166 -19.85 0.18 10.55
C ASP A 166 -19.50 -1.00 9.66
N ALA A 167 -18.38 -1.64 10.01
CA ALA A 167 -17.98 -2.88 9.37
C ALA A 167 -19.02 -3.94 9.79
N HIS A 168 -20.10 -4.01 9.07
CA HIS A 168 -20.91 -5.20 9.01
C HIS A 168 -19.97 -6.36 8.77
N ASP A 169 -20.28 -7.52 9.25
CA ASP A 169 -19.48 -8.74 9.10
C ASP A 169 -19.07 -8.95 7.64
N ILE A 170 -17.91 -8.35 7.26
CA ILE A 170 -17.35 -8.45 5.91
C ILE A 170 -16.32 -9.58 5.81
N GLY A 171 -16.11 -10.35 6.88
CA GLY A 171 -15.06 -11.34 6.99
C GLY A 171 -15.14 -12.42 5.91
N GLU A 172 -16.35 -12.96 5.66
CA GLU A 172 -16.55 -13.95 4.61
C GLU A 172 -16.26 -13.35 3.22
N ALA A 173 -16.74 -12.15 2.95
CA ALA A 173 -16.51 -11.44 1.70
C ALA A 173 -15.03 -11.10 1.49
N LEU A 174 -14.31 -10.70 2.55
CA LEU A 174 -12.87 -10.46 2.49
C LEU A 174 -12.08 -11.73 2.18
N THR A 175 -12.45 -12.85 2.82
CA THR A 175 -11.81 -14.15 2.61
C THR A 175 -12.01 -14.63 1.17
N GLU A 176 -13.23 -14.52 0.65
CA GLU A 176 -13.54 -14.84 -0.75
C GLU A 176 -12.78 -13.93 -1.71
N ALA A 177 -12.80 -12.62 -1.48
CA ALA A 177 -12.08 -11.63 -2.28
C ALA A 177 -10.57 -11.91 -2.31
N ALA A 178 -9.95 -12.16 -1.16
CA ALA A 178 -8.53 -12.45 -1.05
C ALA A 178 -8.13 -13.71 -1.85
N ALA A 179 -8.96 -14.75 -1.83
CA ALA A 179 -8.69 -15.99 -2.57
C ALA A 179 -8.60 -15.80 -4.09
N HIS A 180 -9.18 -14.73 -4.63
CA HIS A 180 -9.14 -14.39 -6.05
C HIS A 180 -7.96 -13.48 -6.44
N ILE A 181 -7.24 -12.90 -5.46
CA ILE A 181 -6.12 -12.00 -5.73
C ILE A 181 -4.83 -12.80 -5.97
N GLY A 182 -4.55 -13.12 -7.22
CA GLY A 182 -3.35 -13.87 -7.63
C GLY A 182 -2.06 -13.04 -7.70
N LEU A 183 -2.04 -11.79 -7.20
CA LEU A 183 -0.87 -10.93 -7.21
C LEU A 183 0.20 -11.41 -6.23
N PRO A 184 1.51 -11.16 -6.51
CA PRO A 184 2.54 -11.27 -5.49
C PRO A 184 2.15 -10.42 -4.28
N SER A 185 2.08 -11.02 -3.10
CA SER A 185 1.61 -10.35 -1.88
C SER A 185 2.58 -10.53 -0.73
N LEU A 186 2.70 -9.51 0.11
CA LEU A 186 3.51 -9.52 1.33
C LEU A 186 2.67 -9.02 2.50
N VAL A 187 2.79 -9.67 3.64
CA VAL A 187 2.25 -9.21 4.91
C VAL A 187 3.40 -8.95 5.87
N ILE A 188 3.48 -7.73 6.38
CA ILE A 188 4.46 -7.33 7.40
C ILE A 188 3.69 -7.01 8.68
N ARG A 189 4.06 -7.66 9.78
CA ARG A 189 3.43 -7.47 11.09
C ARG A 189 4.47 -7.14 12.14
N GLY A 190 4.13 -6.25 13.08
CA GLY A 190 4.86 -6.09 14.31
C GLY A 190 4.51 -7.21 15.29
N ALA A 191 5.48 -8.02 15.71
CA ALA A 191 5.23 -9.18 16.55
C ALA A 191 4.56 -8.84 17.89
N LEU A 192 4.88 -7.68 18.49
CA LEU A 192 4.24 -7.21 19.73
C LEU A 192 2.82 -6.69 19.48
N GLY A 193 2.57 -6.07 18.34
CA GLY A 193 1.25 -5.57 17.95
C GLY A 193 0.22 -6.69 17.81
N GLN A 194 0.64 -7.86 17.36
CA GLN A 194 -0.23 -9.03 17.24
C GLN A 194 -0.73 -9.53 18.60
N ILE A 195 0.13 -9.49 19.64
CA ILE A 195 -0.23 -9.88 21.01
C ILE A 195 -1.28 -8.91 21.58
N GLU A 196 -1.11 -7.61 21.33
CA GLU A 196 -2.02 -6.57 21.83
C GLU A 196 -3.41 -6.61 21.13
N LEU A 197 -3.47 -7.11 19.89
CA LEU A 197 -4.71 -7.17 19.11
C LEU A 197 -5.47 -8.49 19.28
N ASP A 198 -4.96 -9.45 20.09
CA ASP A 198 -5.51 -10.81 20.21
C ASP A 198 -5.69 -11.49 18.83
N ALA A 199 -4.74 -11.24 17.95
CA ALA A 199 -4.79 -11.62 16.55
C ALA A 199 -4.44 -13.12 16.30
N ALA A 200 -4.76 -14.00 17.25
CA ALA A 200 -4.54 -15.45 17.15
C ALA A 200 -5.49 -16.14 16.14
N GLN A 201 -6.39 -15.40 15.52
CA GLN A 201 -7.32 -15.93 14.52
C GLN A 201 -6.72 -15.77 13.11
N PRO A 202 -6.77 -16.83 12.28
CA PRO A 202 -6.42 -16.70 10.86
C PRO A 202 -7.33 -15.64 10.23
N GLY A 203 -6.72 -14.64 9.59
CA GLY A 203 -7.46 -13.60 8.91
C GLY A 203 -7.57 -13.87 7.41
N PHE A 204 -8.27 -13.02 6.69
CA PHE A 204 -8.44 -13.11 5.23
C PHE A 204 -7.10 -13.17 4.46
N VAL A 205 -6.02 -12.68 5.06
CA VAL A 205 -4.68 -12.66 4.43
C VAL A 205 -4.13 -14.04 4.12
N GLU A 206 -4.50 -15.07 4.90
CA GLU A 206 -4.11 -16.46 4.66
C GLU A 206 -4.79 -17.05 3.41
N SER A 207 -5.84 -16.43 2.93
CA SER A 207 -6.52 -16.84 1.69
C SER A 207 -5.85 -16.32 0.42
N LEU A 208 -4.89 -15.39 0.54
CA LEU A 208 -4.12 -14.90 -0.62
C LEU A 208 -3.25 -16.03 -1.21
N PRO A 209 -3.40 -16.36 -2.51
CA PRO A 209 -2.68 -17.51 -3.10
C PRO A 209 -1.15 -17.37 -3.13
N ASN A 210 -0.64 -16.14 -3.22
CA ASN A 210 0.79 -15.84 -3.42
C ASN A 210 1.33 -14.91 -2.32
N VAL A 211 1.05 -15.22 -1.06
CA VAL A 211 1.44 -14.38 0.08
C VAL A 211 2.74 -14.85 0.75
N GLU A 212 3.62 -13.91 1.03
CA GLU A 212 4.74 -14.05 1.95
C GLU A 212 4.37 -13.30 3.24
N SER A 213 4.66 -13.85 4.42
CA SER A 213 4.39 -13.19 5.71
C SER A 213 5.68 -13.05 6.51
N ILE A 214 5.88 -11.88 7.11
CA ILE A 214 7.06 -11.55 7.92
C ILE A 214 6.57 -10.89 9.21
N ASP A 215 6.91 -11.50 10.33
CA ASP A 215 6.73 -10.92 11.66
C ASP A 215 8.04 -10.26 12.09
N VAL A 216 7.99 -8.97 12.44
CA VAL A 216 9.17 -8.21 12.83
C VAL A 216 9.31 -8.19 14.35
N ASP A 217 10.34 -8.84 14.85
CA ASP A 217 10.64 -8.91 16.27
C ASP A 217 10.79 -7.50 16.90
N GLY A 218 10.12 -7.29 18.03
CA GLY A 218 10.13 -6.03 18.75
C GLY A 218 9.41 -4.88 18.03
N GLY A 219 8.71 -5.14 16.93
CA GLY A 219 7.79 -4.19 16.30
C GLY A 219 6.43 -4.20 17.02
N GLY A 220 5.89 -3.01 17.33
CA GLY A 220 4.56 -2.80 17.88
C GLY A 220 3.51 -2.56 16.80
N LEU A 221 2.45 -1.83 17.16
CA LEU A 221 1.33 -1.49 16.26
C LEU A 221 1.69 -0.51 15.13
N LEU A 222 2.87 0.08 15.17
CA LEU A 222 3.34 1.10 14.23
C LEU A 222 4.74 0.79 13.74
N ILE A 223 4.90 -0.42 13.20
CA ILE A 223 6.17 -0.90 12.67
C ILE A 223 6.82 0.09 11.70
N VAL A 224 6.03 0.82 10.94
CA VAL A 224 6.46 1.84 9.99
C VAL A 224 7.23 2.98 10.66
N ALA A 225 6.81 3.40 11.85
CA ALA A 225 7.47 4.46 12.62
C ALA A 225 8.51 3.91 13.61
N GLU A 226 8.21 2.78 14.26
CA GLU A 226 9.05 2.20 15.31
C GLU A 226 10.32 1.51 14.75
N ARG A 227 10.23 0.94 13.56
CA ARG A 227 11.27 0.16 12.89
C ARG A 227 11.41 0.54 11.42
N ALA A 228 11.39 1.84 11.12
CA ALA A 228 11.34 2.38 9.76
C ALA A 228 12.45 1.82 8.85
N GLU A 229 13.68 1.71 9.34
CA GLU A 229 14.80 1.17 8.57
C GLU A 229 14.60 -0.32 8.22
N THR A 230 14.21 -1.13 9.21
CA THR A 230 13.92 -2.57 9.01
C THR A 230 12.74 -2.73 8.06
N PHE A 231 11.66 -1.96 8.27
CA PHE A 231 10.48 -1.97 7.43
C PHE A 231 10.83 -1.62 5.97
N ASN A 232 11.55 -0.53 5.76
CA ASN A 232 11.99 -0.11 4.42
C ASN A 232 12.86 -1.18 3.74
N GLY A 233 13.76 -1.82 4.49
CA GLY A 233 14.59 -2.91 3.97
C GLY A 233 13.77 -4.10 3.48
N LEU A 234 12.78 -4.54 4.25
CA LEU A 234 11.87 -5.64 3.88
C LEU A 234 11.01 -5.28 2.67
N LEU A 235 10.47 -4.06 2.67
CA LEU A 235 9.65 -3.55 1.57
C LEU A 235 10.44 -3.49 0.26
N ILE A 236 11.64 -2.91 0.28
CA ILE A 236 12.50 -2.78 -0.90
C ILE A 236 12.96 -4.16 -1.39
N ASP A 237 13.33 -5.08 -0.49
CA ASP A 237 13.71 -6.45 -0.88
C ASP A 237 12.58 -7.16 -1.62
N PHE A 238 11.35 -7.10 -1.11
CA PHE A 238 10.20 -7.67 -1.80
C PHE A 238 9.98 -7.04 -3.17
N LEU A 239 10.05 -5.70 -3.25
CA LEU A 239 9.85 -4.97 -4.50
C LEU A 239 10.93 -5.32 -5.54
N GLU A 240 12.19 -5.45 -5.16
CA GLU A 240 13.27 -5.84 -6.08
C GLU A 240 13.11 -7.28 -6.57
N ARG A 241 12.61 -8.19 -5.74
CA ARG A 241 12.38 -9.60 -6.13
C ARG A 241 11.16 -9.78 -7.02
N LYS A 242 10.06 -9.05 -6.75
CA LYS A 242 8.76 -9.27 -7.40
C LYS A 242 8.44 -8.21 -8.48
N GLN A 243 8.98 -7.00 -8.34
CA GLN A 243 8.75 -5.84 -9.20
C GLN A 243 10.06 -5.11 -9.48
N PRO A 244 11.04 -5.77 -10.12
CA PRO A 244 12.34 -5.16 -10.37
C PRO A 244 12.19 -3.88 -11.21
N ARG A 245 13.02 -2.88 -10.93
CA ARG A 245 13.05 -1.60 -11.66
C ARG A 245 13.39 -1.78 -13.13
N PHE A 246 14.21 -2.78 -13.43
CA PHE A 246 14.62 -3.12 -14.76
C PHE A 246 14.18 -4.55 -15.06
N ILE A 247 13.11 -4.71 -15.88
CA ILE A 247 12.88 -5.95 -16.57
C ILE A 247 13.79 -5.88 -17.79
N PRO A 248 14.87 -6.69 -17.88
CA PRO A 248 15.59 -6.79 -19.13
C PRO A 248 14.54 -7.22 -20.15
N GLU A 249 14.25 -6.38 -21.16
CA GLU A 249 13.50 -6.84 -22.31
C GLU A 249 14.26 -8.05 -22.85
N TYR A 250 13.71 -9.23 -22.61
CA TYR A 250 14.18 -10.43 -23.29
C TYR A 250 13.77 -10.27 -24.75
N ARG A 251 14.62 -9.57 -25.51
CA ARG A 251 14.47 -9.49 -26.96
C ARG A 251 14.64 -10.90 -27.47
N SER A 252 13.52 -11.52 -27.84
CA SER A 252 13.50 -12.81 -28.48
C SER A 252 14.43 -12.80 -29.68
N GLY A 253 15.54 -13.53 -29.60
CA GLY A 253 16.19 -14.25 -30.68
C GLY A 253 16.72 -13.57 -31.93
N SER A 254 16.49 -12.29 -32.22
CA SER A 254 16.99 -11.63 -33.43
C SER A 254 18.27 -10.80 -33.25
N ASP A 255 18.62 -10.40 -32.02
CA ASP A 255 19.77 -9.52 -31.75
C ASP A 255 21.00 -10.23 -31.14
N ALA A 256 20.94 -11.55 -31.02
CA ALA A 256 22.12 -12.34 -30.57
C ALA A 256 23.29 -12.30 -31.55
N ARG A 257 23.06 -11.90 -32.81
CA ARG A 257 24.12 -11.70 -33.81
C ARG A 257 24.88 -10.39 -33.63
N THR A 258 24.17 -9.32 -33.25
CA THR A 258 24.76 -7.98 -33.14
C THR A 258 25.72 -7.85 -31.94
N LEU A 259 25.47 -8.58 -30.85
CA LEU A 259 26.38 -8.60 -29.68
C LEU A 259 27.68 -9.41 -29.96
N ARG A 260 27.59 -10.48 -30.75
CA ARG A 260 28.79 -11.23 -31.17
C ARG A 260 29.69 -10.41 -32.12
N ASP A 261 29.09 -9.63 -33.00
CA ASP A 261 29.82 -8.78 -33.93
C ASP A 261 30.47 -7.57 -33.21
N ALA A 262 29.83 -7.02 -32.20
CA ALA A 262 30.41 -5.95 -31.38
C ALA A 262 31.56 -6.42 -30.47
N MET A 263 31.50 -7.66 -29.98
CA MET A 263 32.59 -8.24 -29.15
C MET A 263 33.74 -8.78 -30.00
N GLY A 264 33.51 -9.07 -31.29
CA GLY A 264 34.55 -9.53 -32.24
C GLY A 264 35.51 -8.45 -32.69
N CYS A 265 35.16 -7.16 -32.57
CA CYS A 265 36.02 -6.05 -33.00
C CYS A 265 37.12 -5.66 -32.00
N PHE A 266 37.14 -6.22 -30.79
CA PHE A 266 38.17 -5.93 -29.78
C PHE A 266 39.31 -6.98 -29.70
N ALA A 267 39.29 -8.01 -30.56
CA ALA A 267 40.24 -9.13 -30.50
C ALA A 267 41.36 -9.12 -31.59
N THR A 268 41.45 -8.08 -32.41
CA THR A 268 42.55 -7.99 -33.41
C THR A 268 43.23 -6.63 -33.36
N GLY A 269 44.22 -6.50 -32.52
CA GLY A 269 45.02 -5.27 -32.47
C GLY A 269 46.19 -5.38 -31.48
N VAL A 270 47.01 -6.46 -31.57
CA VAL A 270 48.39 -6.45 -31.06
C VAL A 270 49.22 -7.31 -31.99
N THR A 271 50.00 -6.69 -32.83
CA THR A 271 51.31 -7.09 -33.30
C THR A 271 52.22 -5.88 -33.32
#